data_9d630dfca116d894756f6ea92dacc2f7
#
_entry.id   9d630dfca116d894756f6ea92dacc2f7
#
_cell.length_a   1.000
_cell.length_b   1.000
_cell.length_c   1.000
_cell.angle_alpha   90.00
_cell.angle_beta   90.00
_cell.angle_gamma   90.00
#
_symmetry.space_group_name_H-M   'P 1'
#
loop_
_entity.id
_entity.type
_entity.pdbx_description
1 polymer ?
#
loop_
_entity_poly.entity_id
_entity_poly.type
_entity_poly.pdbx_seq_one_letter_code
_entity_poly.pdbx_strand_id
1 'polypeptide(L)'
;MPRDATDTRIAVLGLGYVGLPLALALARNGFDIIGFDTSTATVTALCEGRDPNDEVSDDAVATSSATYTHAASDLAGCSVFIIAVPTPITDAKAPDLNPILNACAAIAPHLTDGSLVILESTVYPGVTEEVCGPALAAGSGLETGRQIKLAYSPERVNPGDAEHSMENVVKIIAAQDAETLARVEAIYAPVVKAGLHRASSIATAEAAKVIENTQRDLNIALVNEFSLIFSRLGLDTLEVLEAAGTKWNFLPFRPGLVGGHCIGVDPYYLTYRAEQMGYHPQVILAGRRINDQMGAHVAQMLVKAMLSRDIGVRGARVLVLGYTFKENCADTRNTKVADIVSELAAYSVDVDVYDPWVGAGRLTSEHRVNGIETPEGGVYDAVVVAVGHKEFVEMGSDALRNLGKSGAVLFDIKGIFGKSGSDLRL
;
A
#
# COMPACT_ATOMS: atom_id res chain seq x y z
N MET A 1 -18.66 37.54 -1.55
CA MET A 1 -18.37 37.03 -2.87
C MET A 1 -17.49 35.79 -2.66
N PRO A 2 -17.75 34.64 -3.30
CA PRO A 2 -16.80 33.55 -3.23
C PRO A 2 -15.45 34.05 -3.78
N ARG A 3 -14.34 33.83 -3.07
CA ARG A 3 -13.00 34.09 -3.59
C ARG A 3 -12.83 33.27 -4.87
N ASP A 4 -12.29 33.87 -5.93
CA ASP A 4 -11.96 33.13 -7.15
C ASP A 4 -11.09 31.93 -6.80
N ALA A 5 -11.32 30.79 -7.44
CA ALA A 5 -10.57 29.55 -7.19
C ALA A 5 -9.05 29.74 -7.38
N THR A 6 -8.65 30.72 -8.19
CA THR A 6 -7.26 31.11 -8.47
C THR A 6 -6.56 31.85 -7.31
N ASP A 7 -7.28 32.31 -6.30
CA ASP A 7 -6.71 33.04 -5.15
C ASP A 7 -6.58 32.12 -3.90
N THR A 8 -6.75 30.81 -4.09
CA THR A 8 -6.72 29.82 -3.02
C THR A 8 -5.33 29.22 -2.90
N ARG A 9 -4.62 29.54 -1.81
CA ARG A 9 -3.36 28.91 -1.46
C ARG A 9 -3.61 27.62 -0.69
N ILE A 10 -3.07 26.51 -1.21
CA ILE A 10 -3.29 25.15 -0.70
C ILE A 10 -1.99 24.58 -0.15
N ALA A 11 -2.01 24.13 1.09
CA ALA A 11 -0.92 23.32 1.66
C ALA A 11 -1.26 21.83 1.52
N VAL A 12 -0.32 21.03 0.97
CA VAL A 12 -0.40 19.56 0.94
C VAL A 12 0.66 19.02 1.90
N LEU A 13 0.21 18.29 2.94
CA LEU A 13 1.04 17.76 4.02
C LEU A 13 1.29 16.25 3.80
N GLY A 14 2.57 15.88 3.73
CA GLY A 14 3.01 14.53 3.35
C GLY A 14 3.22 14.43 1.84
N LEU A 15 4.49 14.39 1.40
CA LEU A 15 4.88 14.38 -0.01
C LEU A 15 5.35 12.99 -0.45
N GLY A 16 4.61 11.96 0.00
CA GLY A 16 4.76 10.59 -0.46
C GLY A 16 3.93 10.29 -1.70
N TYR A 17 3.64 9.01 -1.92
CA TYR A 17 2.93 8.46 -3.09
C TYR A 17 1.50 9.00 -3.30
N VAL A 18 0.90 9.65 -2.32
CA VAL A 18 -0.41 10.32 -2.43
C VAL A 18 -0.24 11.82 -2.61
N GLY A 19 0.46 12.46 -1.67
CA GLY A 19 0.47 13.92 -1.59
C GLY A 19 1.30 14.59 -2.68
N LEU A 20 2.43 14.00 -3.12
CA LEU A 20 3.24 14.58 -4.19
C LEU A 20 2.49 14.58 -5.54
N PRO A 21 1.95 13.46 -6.04
CA PRO A 21 1.15 13.47 -7.27
C PRO A 21 -0.04 14.43 -7.21
N LEU A 22 -0.71 14.53 -6.05
CA LEU A 22 -1.81 15.46 -5.85
C LEU A 22 -1.35 16.93 -5.92
N ALA A 23 -0.26 17.27 -5.22
CA ALA A 23 0.31 18.62 -5.23
C ALA A 23 0.65 19.08 -6.65
N LEU A 24 1.30 18.19 -7.43
CA LEU A 24 1.64 18.47 -8.83
C LEU A 24 0.39 18.61 -9.72
N ALA A 25 -0.62 17.76 -9.51
CA ALA A 25 -1.86 17.82 -10.27
C ALA A 25 -2.65 19.10 -9.98
N LEU A 26 -2.71 19.54 -8.73
CA LEU A 26 -3.31 20.82 -8.34
C LEU A 26 -2.54 22.02 -8.91
N ALA A 27 -1.20 22.00 -8.82
CA ALA A 27 -0.35 23.06 -9.38
C ALA A 27 -0.54 23.20 -10.91
N ARG A 28 -0.61 22.07 -11.64
CA ARG A 28 -0.89 22.07 -13.10
C ARG A 28 -2.26 22.67 -13.43
N ASN A 29 -3.22 22.63 -12.50
CA ASN A 29 -4.55 23.22 -12.66
C ASN A 29 -4.63 24.65 -12.12
N GLY A 30 -3.48 25.32 -11.84
CA GLY A 30 -3.39 26.73 -11.55
C GLY A 30 -3.57 27.12 -10.08
N PHE A 31 -3.59 26.16 -9.15
CA PHE A 31 -3.58 26.45 -7.72
C PHE A 31 -2.19 26.83 -7.22
N ASP A 32 -2.11 27.77 -6.26
CA ASP A 32 -0.88 28.09 -5.52
C ASP A 32 -0.65 27.00 -4.45
N ILE A 33 0.37 26.15 -4.66
CA ILE A 33 0.61 24.95 -3.86
C ILE A 33 1.88 25.08 -3.03
N ILE A 34 1.75 24.80 -1.73
CA ILE A 34 2.86 24.52 -0.83
C ILE A 34 2.80 23.03 -0.45
N GLY A 35 3.83 22.27 -0.87
CA GLY A 35 4.07 20.94 -0.39
C GLY A 35 4.90 20.97 0.90
N PHE A 36 4.38 20.40 1.97
CA PHE A 36 5.06 20.29 3.26
C PHE A 36 5.38 18.83 3.59
N ASP A 37 6.64 18.58 3.95
CA ASP A 37 7.04 17.28 4.49
C ASP A 37 8.04 17.47 5.63
N THR A 38 7.99 16.61 6.63
CA THR A 38 8.92 16.62 7.78
C THR A 38 10.31 16.11 7.43
N SER A 39 10.42 15.32 6.34
CA SER A 39 11.69 14.81 5.82
C SER A 39 12.46 15.90 5.07
N THR A 40 13.51 16.42 5.68
CA THR A 40 14.42 17.37 5.02
C THR A 40 15.01 16.80 3.74
N ALA A 41 15.33 15.49 3.73
CA ALA A 41 15.87 14.82 2.55
C ALA A 41 14.87 14.82 1.38
N THR A 42 13.60 14.50 1.65
CA THR A 42 12.53 14.56 0.65
C THR A 42 12.36 15.96 0.09
N VAL A 43 12.25 16.97 0.97
CA VAL A 43 12.09 18.36 0.56
C VAL A 43 13.28 18.83 -0.27
N THR A 44 14.53 18.50 0.13
CA THR A 44 15.72 18.88 -0.63
C THR A 44 15.71 18.27 -2.03
N ALA A 45 15.39 16.98 -2.17
CA ALA A 45 15.30 16.31 -3.46
C ALA A 45 14.24 16.96 -4.37
N LEU A 46 13.05 17.28 -3.82
CA LEU A 46 11.97 17.93 -4.56
C LEU A 46 12.35 19.36 -4.99
N CYS A 47 13.05 20.12 -4.14
CA CYS A 47 13.58 21.44 -4.51
C CYS A 47 14.65 21.37 -5.64
N GLU A 48 15.35 20.26 -5.75
CA GLU A 48 16.30 19.95 -6.82
C GLU A 48 15.62 19.39 -8.08
N GLY A 49 14.29 19.27 -8.09
CA GLY A 49 13.51 18.75 -9.21
C GLY A 49 13.52 17.22 -9.32
N ARG A 50 13.74 16.48 -8.22
CA ARG A 50 13.80 15.02 -8.21
C ARG A 50 12.75 14.43 -7.24
N ASP A 51 12.09 13.35 -7.67
CA ASP A 51 11.23 12.57 -6.77
C ASP A 51 12.03 11.44 -6.09
N PRO A 52 12.22 11.50 -4.77
CA PRO A 52 12.94 10.44 -4.05
C PRO A 52 12.15 9.13 -3.91
N ASN A 53 10.86 9.10 -4.29
CA ASN A 53 9.99 7.94 -4.17
C ASN A 53 9.70 7.25 -5.51
N ASP A 54 10.17 7.80 -6.64
CA ASP A 54 9.92 7.30 -8.00
C ASP A 54 8.42 7.16 -8.37
N GLU A 55 7.55 7.97 -7.76
CA GLU A 55 6.10 7.96 -8.03
C GLU A 55 5.74 8.82 -9.24
N VAL A 56 6.53 9.87 -9.48
CA VAL A 56 6.38 10.79 -10.61
C VAL A 56 7.71 11.01 -11.29
N SER A 57 7.69 11.48 -12.55
CA SER A 57 8.94 11.79 -13.24
C SER A 57 9.60 13.05 -12.65
N ASP A 58 10.93 13.07 -12.63
CA ASP A 58 11.71 14.24 -12.22
C ASP A 58 11.34 15.48 -13.05
N ASP A 59 11.04 15.33 -14.35
CA ASP A 59 10.58 16.43 -15.20
C ASP A 59 9.26 17.04 -14.71
N ALA A 60 8.33 16.20 -14.21
CA ALA A 60 7.07 16.70 -13.64
C ALA A 60 7.30 17.50 -12.36
N VAL A 61 8.30 17.14 -11.54
CA VAL A 61 8.68 17.89 -10.34
C VAL A 61 9.37 19.19 -10.75
N ALA A 62 10.37 19.12 -11.63
CA ALA A 62 11.20 20.26 -12.03
C ALA A 62 10.42 21.36 -12.76
N THR A 63 9.36 21.00 -13.50
CA THR A 63 8.52 21.93 -14.25
C THR A 63 7.31 22.44 -13.47
N SER A 64 7.08 21.92 -12.26
CA SER A 64 5.93 22.32 -11.43
C SER A 64 6.10 23.71 -10.84
N SER A 65 4.98 24.43 -10.69
CA SER A 65 4.92 25.70 -9.94
C SER A 65 4.77 25.49 -8.42
N ALA A 66 4.66 24.26 -7.94
CA ALA A 66 4.57 23.96 -6.50
C ALA A 66 5.88 24.33 -5.79
N THR A 67 5.76 24.83 -4.57
CA THR A 67 6.90 25.07 -3.69
C THR A 67 6.96 24.02 -2.60
N TYR A 68 8.15 23.66 -2.13
CA TYR A 68 8.32 22.60 -1.14
C TYR A 68 9.05 23.13 0.09
N THR A 69 8.58 22.72 1.28
CA THR A 69 9.15 23.15 2.56
C THR A 69 9.03 22.09 3.65
N HIS A 70 9.95 22.12 4.61
CA HIS A 70 9.86 21.41 5.89
C HIS A 70 9.60 22.35 7.07
N ALA A 71 9.51 23.66 6.82
CA ALA A 71 9.26 24.66 7.86
C ALA A 71 7.74 24.94 7.96
N ALA A 72 7.13 24.59 9.10
CA ALA A 72 5.70 24.82 9.31
C ALA A 72 5.32 26.32 9.22
N SER A 73 6.25 27.27 9.49
CA SER A 73 6.04 28.71 9.33
C SER A 73 5.57 29.12 7.93
N ASP A 74 5.99 28.36 6.91
CA ASP A 74 5.69 28.68 5.50
C ASP A 74 4.24 28.35 5.12
N LEU A 75 3.54 27.61 5.99
CA LEU A 75 2.11 27.32 5.86
C LEU A 75 1.22 28.54 6.12
N ALA A 76 1.81 29.62 6.61
CA ALA A 76 1.10 30.87 6.86
C ALA A 76 0.46 31.43 5.57
N GLY A 77 -0.80 31.84 5.67
CA GLY A 77 -1.56 32.37 4.53
C GLY A 77 -2.24 31.30 3.66
N CYS A 78 -2.03 30.01 3.89
CA CYS A 78 -2.85 28.97 3.29
C CYS A 78 -4.28 29.03 3.84
N SER A 79 -5.27 28.80 2.97
CA SER A 79 -6.69 28.74 3.34
C SER A 79 -7.27 27.33 3.22
N VAL A 80 -6.55 26.43 2.58
CA VAL A 80 -6.86 25.00 2.44
C VAL A 80 -5.65 24.17 2.85
N PHE A 81 -5.88 23.12 3.61
CA PHE A 81 -4.85 22.20 4.10
C PHE A 81 -5.30 20.78 3.77
N ILE A 82 -4.51 20.07 2.98
CA ILE A 82 -4.76 18.67 2.59
C ILE A 82 -3.75 17.78 3.32
N ILE A 83 -4.23 16.88 4.17
CA ILE A 83 -3.40 15.97 4.97
C ILE A 83 -3.34 14.62 4.26
N ALA A 84 -2.17 14.28 3.70
CA ALA A 84 -1.89 13.05 2.96
C ALA A 84 -0.70 12.28 3.58
N VAL A 85 -0.61 12.29 4.90
CA VAL A 85 0.45 11.61 5.65
C VAL A 85 0.18 10.11 5.78
N PRO A 86 1.22 9.26 5.97
CA PRO A 86 1.04 7.83 6.16
C PRO A 86 0.27 7.51 7.44
N THR A 87 -0.46 6.40 7.41
CA THR A 87 -1.26 5.88 8.52
C THR A 87 -0.89 4.40 8.76
N PRO A 88 0.25 4.13 9.42
CA PRO A 88 0.69 2.78 9.72
C PRO A 88 -0.13 2.15 10.86
N ILE A 89 0.12 0.87 11.09
CA ILE A 89 -0.35 0.16 12.29
C ILE A 89 0.84 -0.14 13.20
N THR A 90 0.59 -0.21 14.50
CA THR A 90 1.56 -0.66 15.50
C THR A 90 1.75 -2.18 15.41
N ASP A 91 2.76 -2.72 16.12
CA ASP A 91 2.96 -4.18 16.25
C ASP A 91 1.74 -4.89 16.83
N ALA A 92 0.97 -4.19 17.70
CA ALA A 92 -0.29 -4.68 18.26
C ALA A 92 -1.47 -4.59 17.26
N LYS A 93 -1.22 -4.25 15.98
CA LYS A 93 -2.22 -4.10 14.92
C LYS A 93 -3.27 -3.02 15.20
N ALA A 94 -2.93 -2.03 16.02
CA ALA A 94 -3.75 -0.84 16.24
C ALA A 94 -3.33 0.30 15.27
N PRO A 95 -4.26 1.14 14.77
CA PRO A 95 -3.94 2.32 13.99
C PRO A 95 -2.99 3.27 14.71
N ASP A 96 -1.92 3.71 14.05
CA ASP A 96 -1.07 4.80 14.54
C ASP A 96 -1.51 6.11 13.89
N LEU A 97 -2.19 6.95 14.66
CA LEU A 97 -2.67 8.25 14.23
C LEU A 97 -1.68 9.38 14.53
N ASN A 98 -0.50 9.10 15.09
CA ASN A 98 0.49 10.14 15.41
C ASN A 98 0.90 10.97 14.19
N PRO A 99 1.11 10.42 12.98
CA PRO A 99 1.42 11.25 11.81
C PRO A 99 0.31 12.27 11.49
N ILE A 100 -0.96 11.86 11.62
CA ILE A 100 -2.11 12.76 11.43
C ILE A 100 -2.17 13.83 12.51
N LEU A 101 -2.00 13.45 13.78
CA LEU A 101 -2.00 14.40 14.90
C LEU A 101 -0.84 15.39 14.80
N ASN A 102 0.33 14.96 14.37
CA ASN A 102 1.47 15.83 14.10
C ASN A 102 1.18 16.81 12.95
N ALA A 103 0.53 16.34 11.87
CA ALA A 103 0.09 17.21 10.79
C ALA A 103 -0.95 18.25 11.26
N CYS A 104 -1.93 17.83 12.07
CA CYS A 104 -2.88 18.75 12.71
C CYS A 104 -2.17 19.81 13.58
N ALA A 105 -1.18 19.39 14.39
CA ALA A 105 -0.40 20.30 15.22
C ALA A 105 0.43 21.30 14.39
N ALA A 106 0.98 20.87 13.25
CA ALA A 106 1.74 21.74 12.35
C ALA A 106 0.88 22.82 11.69
N ILE A 107 -0.37 22.50 11.31
CA ILE A 107 -1.26 23.48 10.65
C ILE A 107 -2.05 24.35 11.61
N ALA A 108 -2.34 23.86 12.82
CA ALA A 108 -3.23 24.54 13.75
C ALA A 108 -2.87 26.02 14.01
N PRO A 109 -1.59 26.43 14.20
CA PRO A 109 -1.21 27.83 14.41
C PRO A 109 -1.48 28.74 13.20
N HIS A 110 -1.69 28.15 12.01
CA HIS A 110 -1.88 28.89 10.74
C HIS A 110 -3.34 28.92 10.29
N LEU A 111 -4.25 28.24 11.02
CA LEU A 111 -5.68 28.25 10.71
C LEU A 111 -6.30 29.59 11.00
N THR A 112 -7.21 30.02 10.14
CA THR A 112 -8.02 31.24 10.27
C THR A 112 -9.50 30.89 10.11
N ASP A 113 -10.38 31.84 10.43
CA ASP A 113 -11.82 31.66 10.22
C ASP A 113 -12.12 31.36 8.73
N GLY A 114 -12.81 30.26 8.47
CA GLY A 114 -13.12 29.76 7.15
C GLY A 114 -12.04 28.84 6.54
N SER A 115 -10.95 28.53 7.25
CA SER A 115 -9.96 27.53 6.80
C SER A 115 -10.61 26.16 6.56
N LEU A 116 -10.23 25.50 5.45
CA LEU A 116 -10.69 24.16 5.08
C LEU A 116 -9.57 23.15 5.30
N VAL A 117 -9.84 22.10 6.08
CA VAL A 117 -8.93 20.97 6.28
C VAL A 117 -9.55 19.72 5.65
N ILE A 118 -8.85 19.13 4.71
CA ILE A 118 -9.24 17.92 4.00
C ILE A 118 -8.30 16.80 4.40
N LEU A 119 -8.82 15.72 4.99
CA LEU A 119 -8.04 14.52 5.26
C LEU A 119 -8.12 13.59 4.05
N GLU A 120 -6.96 13.18 3.49
CA GLU A 120 -6.86 12.16 2.44
C GLU A 120 -6.31 10.83 2.95
N SER A 121 -5.61 10.85 4.07
CA SER A 121 -5.05 9.66 4.69
C SER A 121 -6.14 8.62 4.98
N THR A 122 -5.82 7.33 4.77
CA THR A 122 -6.75 6.23 5.10
C THR A 122 -6.95 6.13 6.60
N VAL A 123 -8.21 6.15 7.04
CA VAL A 123 -8.57 6.11 8.46
C VAL A 123 -9.85 5.31 8.69
N TYR A 124 -10.11 4.91 9.94
CA TYR A 124 -11.41 4.35 10.30
C TYR A 124 -12.49 5.44 10.40
N PRO A 125 -13.78 5.09 10.26
CA PRO A 125 -14.89 6.05 10.35
C PRO A 125 -14.90 6.84 11.66
N GLY A 126 -14.92 8.17 11.54
CA GLY A 126 -14.96 9.13 12.64
C GLY A 126 -13.63 9.85 12.90
N VAL A 127 -12.49 9.45 12.32
CA VAL A 127 -11.20 10.08 12.63
C VAL A 127 -11.17 11.56 12.26
N THR A 128 -11.68 11.93 11.10
CA THR A 128 -11.69 13.34 10.67
C THR A 128 -12.43 14.25 11.66
N GLU A 129 -13.59 13.81 12.14
CA GLU A 129 -14.43 14.62 13.01
C GLU A 129 -14.11 14.44 14.50
N GLU A 130 -13.86 13.19 14.95
CA GLU A 130 -13.68 12.85 16.37
C GLU A 130 -12.23 12.99 16.85
N VAL A 131 -11.23 12.97 15.94
CA VAL A 131 -9.80 13.04 16.28
C VAL A 131 -9.16 14.30 15.72
N CYS A 132 -9.21 14.50 14.38
CA CYS A 132 -8.59 15.69 13.77
C CYS A 132 -9.30 16.98 14.21
N GLY A 133 -10.62 17.00 14.22
CA GLY A 133 -11.40 18.16 14.64
C GLY A 133 -10.99 18.71 16.02
N PRO A 134 -11.04 17.92 17.08
CA PRO A 134 -10.60 18.34 18.42
C PRO A 134 -9.12 18.76 18.48
N ALA A 135 -8.21 18.04 17.76
CA ALA A 135 -6.80 18.40 17.73
C ALA A 135 -6.56 19.79 17.09
N LEU A 136 -7.24 20.07 15.98
CA LEU A 136 -7.17 21.35 15.30
C LEU A 136 -7.76 22.48 16.16
N ALA A 137 -8.89 22.24 16.82
CA ALA A 137 -9.51 23.23 17.72
C ALA A 137 -8.59 23.55 18.90
N ALA A 138 -8.00 22.53 19.54
CA ALA A 138 -7.11 22.72 20.68
C ALA A 138 -5.85 23.52 20.31
N GLY A 139 -5.28 23.26 19.12
CA GLY A 139 -4.05 23.93 18.68
C GLY A 139 -4.25 25.33 18.12
N SER A 140 -5.43 25.65 17.55
CA SER A 140 -5.73 26.93 16.92
C SER A 140 -6.54 27.88 17.80
N GLY A 141 -7.29 27.36 18.77
CA GLY A 141 -8.29 28.10 19.53
C GLY A 141 -9.57 28.41 18.75
N LEU A 142 -9.73 27.85 17.54
CA LEU A 142 -10.91 28.03 16.68
C LEU A 142 -11.88 26.86 16.86
N GLU A 143 -13.15 27.08 16.55
CA GLU A 143 -14.23 26.10 16.64
C GLU A 143 -14.34 25.29 15.33
N THR A 144 -14.13 23.96 15.41
CA THR A 144 -14.39 23.07 14.28
C THR A 144 -15.87 22.97 13.97
N GLY A 145 -16.20 22.77 12.69
CA GLY A 145 -17.57 22.77 12.20
C GLY A 145 -18.10 24.17 11.88
N ARG A 146 -17.63 25.20 12.57
CA ARG A 146 -18.01 26.58 12.33
C ARG A 146 -16.88 27.38 11.66
N GLN A 147 -15.75 27.55 12.34
CA GLN A 147 -14.62 28.37 11.87
C GLN A 147 -13.61 27.53 11.09
N ILE A 148 -13.36 26.29 11.51
CA ILE A 148 -12.57 25.33 10.75
C ILE A 148 -13.54 24.40 10.03
N LYS A 149 -13.44 24.32 8.71
CA LYS A 149 -14.26 23.44 7.88
C LYS A 149 -13.53 22.12 7.67
N LEU A 150 -14.23 20.98 7.87
CA LEU A 150 -13.70 19.64 7.76
C LEU A 150 -14.25 18.93 6.53
N ALA A 151 -13.36 18.19 5.86
CA ALA A 151 -13.72 17.34 4.73
C ALA A 151 -12.84 16.09 4.71
N TYR A 152 -13.28 15.10 3.96
CA TYR A 152 -12.54 13.85 3.69
C TYR A 152 -12.61 13.49 2.22
N SER A 153 -11.48 13.09 1.65
CA SER A 153 -11.40 12.66 0.26
C SER A 153 -10.30 11.61 0.10
N PRO A 154 -10.60 10.30 0.18
CA PRO A 154 -9.59 9.27 0.19
C PRO A 154 -8.87 9.12 -1.15
N GLU A 155 -7.59 8.73 -1.09
CA GLU A 155 -6.86 8.27 -2.26
C GLU A 155 -7.26 6.83 -2.63
N ARG A 156 -7.45 6.58 -3.94
CA ARG A 156 -7.91 5.29 -4.49
C ARG A 156 -7.01 4.75 -5.59
N VAL A 157 -5.89 5.42 -5.86
CA VAL A 157 -4.93 5.01 -6.88
C VAL A 157 -4.14 3.78 -6.41
N ASN A 158 -3.80 2.91 -7.36
CA ASN A 158 -2.88 1.81 -7.14
C ASN A 158 -1.49 2.25 -7.62
N PRO A 159 -0.50 2.41 -6.73
CA PRO A 159 0.85 2.82 -7.11
C PRO A 159 1.42 1.96 -8.25
N GLY A 160 1.99 2.64 -9.28
CA GLY A 160 2.53 1.98 -10.45
C GLY A 160 1.50 1.58 -11.53
N ASP A 161 0.21 1.90 -11.34
CA ASP A 161 -0.87 1.64 -12.31
C ASP A 161 -1.16 2.91 -13.12
N ALA A 162 -0.64 2.98 -14.33
CA ALA A 162 -0.82 4.16 -15.20
C ALA A 162 -2.25 4.30 -15.75
N GLU A 163 -3.00 3.21 -15.86
CA GLU A 163 -4.37 3.22 -16.36
C GLU A 163 -5.35 3.77 -15.31
N HIS A 164 -5.17 3.38 -14.05
CA HIS A 164 -6.00 3.81 -12.93
C HIS A 164 -5.32 4.94 -12.13
N SER A 165 -4.89 5.99 -12.86
CA SER A 165 -4.30 7.19 -12.27
C SER A 165 -5.34 8.03 -11.50
N MET A 166 -4.89 9.02 -10.72
CA MET A 166 -5.77 9.93 -9.98
C MET A 166 -6.80 10.64 -10.88
N GLU A 167 -6.46 10.93 -12.12
CA GLU A 167 -7.37 11.57 -13.07
C GLU A 167 -8.47 10.62 -13.58
N ASN A 168 -8.17 9.31 -13.62
CA ASN A 168 -9.00 8.29 -14.28
C ASN A 168 -9.86 7.46 -13.33
N VAL A 169 -9.72 7.66 -12.01
CA VAL A 169 -10.52 6.97 -11.00
C VAL A 169 -11.49 7.94 -10.35
N VAL A 170 -12.77 7.57 -10.26
CA VAL A 170 -13.79 8.39 -9.56
C VAL A 170 -13.33 8.64 -8.14
N LYS A 171 -13.19 9.92 -7.73
CA LYS A 171 -12.77 10.30 -6.39
C LYS A 171 -13.98 10.50 -5.49
N ILE A 172 -13.93 9.95 -4.28
CA ILE A 172 -14.95 10.18 -3.25
C ILE A 172 -14.63 11.49 -2.56
N ILE A 173 -15.65 12.32 -2.38
CA ILE A 173 -15.57 13.55 -1.60
C ILE A 173 -16.70 13.61 -0.57
N ALA A 174 -16.39 14.10 0.63
CA ALA A 174 -17.37 14.34 1.68
C ALA A 174 -16.95 15.56 2.50
N ALA A 175 -17.93 16.26 3.05
CA ALA A 175 -17.68 17.40 3.92
C ALA A 175 -18.77 17.52 4.98
N GLN A 176 -18.51 18.31 6.01
CA GLN A 176 -19.42 18.55 7.14
C GLN A 176 -20.75 19.22 6.74
N ASP A 177 -20.75 20.01 5.67
CA ASP A 177 -21.91 20.73 5.16
C ASP A 177 -21.85 20.94 3.63
N ALA A 178 -22.96 21.35 3.02
CA ALA A 178 -23.08 21.49 1.57
C ALA A 178 -22.18 22.62 1.00
N GLU A 179 -21.97 23.70 1.75
CA GLU A 179 -21.10 24.80 1.33
C GLU A 179 -19.64 24.34 1.28
N THR A 180 -19.20 23.64 2.32
CA THR A 180 -17.86 23.04 2.38
C THR A 180 -17.68 22.01 1.27
N LEU A 181 -18.69 21.16 1.00
CA LEU A 181 -18.64 20.16 -0.06
C LEU A 181 -18.46 20.82 -1.44
N ALA A 182 -19.13 21.92 -1.71
CA ALA A 182 -18.97 22.66 -2.97
C ALA A 182 -17.53 23.23 -3.13
N ARG A 183 -16.91 23.68 -2.03
CA ARG A 183 -15.50 24.11 -2.04
C ARG A 183 -14.55 22.94 -2.33
N VAL A 184 -14.76 21.78 -1.71
CA VAL A 184 -13.99 20.56 -1.97
C VAL A 184 -14.13 20.13 -3.42
N GLU A 185 -15.34 20.15 -3.95
CA GLU A 185 -15.61 19.83 -5.36
C GLU A 185 -14.86 20.77 -6.32
N ALA A 186 -14.85 22.08 -6.04
CA ALA A 186 -14.13 23.06 -6.86
C ALA A 186 -12.60 22.81 -6.90
N ILE A 187 -12.03 22.22 -5.84
CA ILE A 187 -10.61 21.85 -5.78
C ILE A 187 -10.32 20.60 -6.61
N TYR A 188 -11.14 19.56 -6.50
CA TYR A 188 -10.85 18.25 -7.13
C TYR A 188 -11.40 18.11 -8.55
N ALA A 189 -12.49 18.80 -8.91
CA ALA A 189 -13.10 18.65 -10.25
C ALA A 189 -12.16 18.98 -11.43
N PRO A 190 -11.25 19.98 -11.34
CA PRO A 190 -10.28 20.22 -12.40
C PRO A 190 -9.24 19.07 -12.57
N VAL A 191 -8.96 18.33 -11.49
CA VAL A 191 -7.95 17.27 -11.46
C VAL A 191 -8.51 15.92 -11.87
N VAL A 192 -9.74 15.58 -11.42
CA VAL A 192 -10.32 14.23 -11.55
C VAL A 192 -11.29 14.17 -12.72
N LYS A 193 -10.81 13.71 -13.87
CA LYS A 193 -11.61 13.61 -15.11
C LYS A 193 -12.70 12.54 -15.06
N ALA A 194 -12.48 11.47 -14.29
CA ALA A 194 -13.46 10.39 -14.11
C ALA A 194 -14.70 10.83 -13.30
N GLY A 195 -14.66 12.01 -12.70
CA GLY A 195 -15.75 12.57 -11.91
C GLY A 195 -15.63 12.34 -10.39
N LEU A 196 -16.54 12.97 -9.65
CA LEU A 196 -16.55 12.96 -8.20
C LEU A 196 -17.83 12.28 -7.67
N HIS A 197 -17.66 11.41 -6.67
CA HIS A 197 -18.78 10.82 -5.92
C HIS A 197 -18.93 11.56 -4.61
N ARG A 198 -20.09 12.23 -4.43
CA ARG A 198 -20.43 12.93 -3.20
C ARG A 198 -21.00 11.94 -2.18
N ALA A 199 -20.23 11.60 -1.16
CA ALA A 199 -20.75 10.78 -0.06
C ALA A 199 -21.63 11.61 0.87
N SER A 200 -22.58 10.97 1.54
CA SER A 200 -23.59 11.62 2.39
C SER A 200 -23.00 12.19 3.70
N SER A 201 -21.85 11.69 4.13
CA SER A 201 -21.12 12.18 5.31
C SER A 201 -19.63 11.83 5.22
N ILE A 202 -18.81 12.50 6.02
CA ILE A 202 -17.39 12.22 6.18
C ILE A 202 -17.21 10.76 6.60
N ALA A 203 -17.90 10.30 7.62
CA ALA A 203 -17.80 8.91 8.10
C ALA A 203 -18.19 7.88 7.03
N THR A 204 -19.13 8.18 6.13
CA THR A 204 -19.47 7.32 5.00
C THR A 204 -18.32 7.20 4.01
N ALA A 205 -17.63 8.30 3.72
CA ALA A 205 -16.49 8.29 2.81
C ALA A 205 -15.26 7.55 3.41
N GLU A 206 -15.01 7.74 4.71
CA GLU A 206 -13.99 7.00 5.46
C GLU A 206 -14.28 5.49 5.45
N ALA A 207 -15.54 5.09 5.71
CA ALA A 207 -15.97 3.70 5.65
C ALA A 207 -15.79 3.10 4.25
N ALA A 208 -16.17 3.82 3.20
CA ALA A 208 -16.06 3.37 1.81
C ALA A 208 -14.60 3.01 1.45
N LYS A 209 -13.63 3.86 1.84
CA LYS A 209 -12.21 3.61 1.61
C LYS A 209 -11.73 2.32 2.28
N VAL A 210 -12.03 2.16 3.54
CA VAL A 210 -11.55 1.01 4.33
C VAL A 210 -12.12 -0.31 3.81
N ILE A 211 -13.40 -0.35 3.41
CA ILE A 211 -14.03 -1.58 2.93
C ILE A 211 -13.53 -2.02 1.54
N GLU A 212 -13.04 -1.13 0.70
CA GLU A 212 -12.46 -1.49 -0.60
C GLU A 212 -11.29 -2.46 -0.44
N ASN A 213 -10.35 -2.14 0.45
CA ASN A 213 -9.19 -2.98 0.72
C ASN A 213 -9.55 -4.19 1.59
N THR A 214 -10.46 -4.03 2.55
CA THR A 214 -10.96 -5.15 3.37
C THR A 214 -11.64 -6.22 2.51
N GLN A 215 -12.46 -5.82 1.55
CA GLN A 215 -13.12 -6.74 0.60
C GLN A 215 -12.10 -7.50 -0.22
N ARG A 216 -11.05 -6.83 -0.73
CA ARG A 216 -9.98 -7.48 -1.50
C ARG A 216 -9.19 -8.46 -0.65
N ASP A 217 -8.80 -8.06 0.56
CA ASP A 217 -8.10 -8.90 1.53
C ASP A 217 -8.88 -10.20 1.85
N LEU A 218 -10.19 -10.08 2.11
CA LEU A 218 -11.04 -11.21 2.41
C LEU A 218 -11.23 -12.17 1.23
N ASN A 219 -11.34 -11.64 0.01
CA ASN A 219 -11.43 -12.50 -1.18
C ASN A 219 -10.13 -13.27 -1.41
N ILE A 220 -8.96 -12.66 -1.16
CA ILE A 220 -7.68 -13.37 -1.21
C ILE A 220 -7.60 -14.40 -0.10
N ALA A 221 -8.03 -14.08 1.13
CA ALA A 221 -8.04 -15.01 2.25
C ALA A 221 -8.91 -16.25 1.96
N LEU A 222 -10.08 -16.05 1.35
CA LEU A 222 -10.96 -17.15 0.93
C LEU A 222 -10.26 -18.07 -0.08
N VAL A 223 -9.58 -17.52 -1.08
CA VAL A 223 -8.88 -18.32 -2.08
C VAL A 223 -7.62 -18.96 -1.50
N ASN A 224 -6.93 -18.30 -0.57
CA ASN A 224 -5.86 -18.90 0.22
C ASN A 224 -6.36 -20.10 1.03
N GLU A 225 -7.51 -20.00 1.68
CA GLU A 225 -8.09 -21.13 2.40
C GLU A 225 -8.45 -22.27 1.46
N PHE A 226 -8.96 -21.99 0.25
CA PHE A 226 -9.16 -23.01 -0.77
C PHE A 226 -7.85 -23.73 -1.12
N SER A 227 -6.73 -23.00 -1.27
CA SER A 227 -5.43 -23.64 -1.55
C SER A 227 -4.98 -24.56 -0.41
N LEU A 228 -5.22 -24.17 0.84
CA LEU A 228 -4.94 -25.01 2.01
C LEU A 228 -5.78 -26.29 2.03
N ILE A 229 -7.03 -26.21 1.62
CA ILE A 229 -7.94 -27.36 1.53
C ILE A 229 -7.55 -28.27 0.37
N PHE A 230 -7.34 -27.70 -0.83
CA PHE A 230 -7.05 -28.46 -2.04
C PHE A 230 -5.69 -29.14 -1.97
N SER A 231 -4.69 -28.52 -1.37
CA SER A 231 -3.41 -29.15 -1.08
C SER A 231 -3.55 -30.45 -0.25
N ARG A 232 -4.49 -30.47 0.74
CA ARG A 232 -4.77 -31.68 1.53
C ARG A 232 -5.54 -32.75 0.76
N LEU A 233 -6.30 -32.34 -0.24
CA LEU A 233 -7.06 -33.23 -1.13
C LEU A 233 -6.28 -33.73 -2.32
N GLY A 234 -5.02 -33.23 -2.51
CA GLY A 234 -4.21 -33.55 -3.69
C GLY A 234 -4.73 -32.91 -4.98
N LEU A 235 -5.51 -31.84 -4.89
CA LEU A 235 -6.03 -31.08 -6.02
C LEU A 235 -5.17 -29.87 -6.30
N ASP A 236 -5.03 -29.53 -7.58
CA ASP A 236 -4.36 -28.31 -8.00
C ASP A 236 -5.34 -27.12 -7.89
N THR A 237 -4.98 -26.13 -7.08
CA THR A 237 -5.84 -24.97 -6.80
C THR A 237 -6.18 -24.17 -8.04
N LEU A 238 -5.19 -23.91 -8.90
CA LEU A 238 -5.38 -23.07 -10.08
C LEU A 238 -6.28 -23.76 -11.13
N GLU A 239 -6.20 -25.08 -11.27
CA GLU A 239 -7.12 -25.85 -12.13
C GLU A 239 -8.57 -25.78 -11.62
N VAL A 240 -8.75 -25.89 -10.28
CA VAL A 240 -10.09 -25.75 -9.69
C VAL A 240 -10.65 -24.34 -9.89
N LEU A 241 -9.80 -23.32 -9.69
CA LEU A 241 -10.20 -21.92 -9.90
C LEU A 241 -10.50 -21.62 -11.36
N GLU A 242 -9.76 -22.20 -12.32
CA GLU A 242 -10.02 -22.08 -13.74
C GLU A 242 -11.40 -22.69 -14.09
N ALA A 243 -11.67 -23.89 -13.61
CA ALA A 243 -12.97 -24.54 -13.80
C ALA A 243 -14.12 -23.73 -13.18
N ALA A 244 -13.95 -23.22 -11.95
CA ALA A 244 -14.95 -22.38 -11.29
C ALA A 244 -15.15 -21.03 -12.01
N GLY A 245 -14.06 -20.47 -12.56
CA GLY A 245 -14.05 -19.21 -13.29
C GLY A 245 -14.81 -19.22 -14.62
N THR A 246 -15.18 -20.40 -15.12
CA THR A 246 -16.10 -20.51 -16.28
C THR A 246 -17.49 -19.97 -15.96
N LYS A 247 -17.84 -19.83 -14.68
CA LYS A 247 -19.11 -19.24 -14.26
C LYS A 247 -19.01 -17.72 -14.26
N TRP A 248 -19.90 -17.06 -14.94
CA TRP A 248 -19.91 -15.62 -15.20
C TRP A 248 -19.80 -14.71 -13.95
N ASN A 249 -20.23 -15.15 -12.79
CA ASN A 249 -20.21 -14.39 -11.54
C ASN A 249 -19.14 -14.86 -10.53
N PHE A 250 -18.22 -15.72 -10.94
CA PHE A 250 -17.09 -16.11 -10.12
C PHE A 250 -15.99 -15.05 -10.22
N LEU A 251 -15.55 -14.52 -9.09
CA LEU A 251 -14.52 -13.48 -9.06
C LEU A 251 -13.11 -14.08 -9.21
N PRO A 252 -12.25 -13.53 -10.09
CA PRO A 252 -10.97 -14.14 -10.49
C PRO A 252 -9.84 -13.87 -9.50
N PHE A 253 -10.08 -14.05 -8.19
CA PHE A 253 -9.03 -14.00 -7.19
C PHE A 253 -8.18 -15.27 -7.25
N ARG A 254 -6.90 -15.11 -6.91
CA ARG A 254 -5.93 -16.20 -6.86
C ARG A 254 -5.27 -16.24 -5.49
N PRO A 255 -4.76 -17.42 -5.04
CA PRO A 255 -4.01 -17.51 -3.80
C PRO A 255 -2.68 -16.75 -3.91
N GLY A 256 -2.17 -16.30 -2.77
CA GLY A 256 -0.89 -15.60 -2.75
C GLY A 256 -0.64 -14.87 -1.44
N LEU A 257 0.48 -14.17 -1.43
CA LEU A 257 0.93 -13.37 -0.31
C LEU A 257 0.24 -11.99 -0.32
N VAL A 258 -0.21 -11.53 0.83
CA VAL A 258 -0.83 -10.21 1.00
C VAL A 258 0.10 -9.31 1.79
N GLY A 259 0.85 -8.47 1.08
CA GLY A 259 1.75 -7.46 1.61
C GLY A 259 1.32 -6.04 1.28
N GLY A 260 2.28 -5.11 1.37
CA GLY A 260 2.07 -3.69 1.11
C GLY A 260 1.45 -2.95 2.27
N HIS A 261 1.21 -1.66 2.06
CA HIS A 261 0.76 -0.74 3.10
C HIS A 261 -0.75 -0.48 3.10
N CYS A 262 -1.52 -1.11 2.20
CA CYS A 262 -2.97 -0.93 2.09
C CYS A 262 -3.74 -2.21 2.43
N ILE A 263 -3.66 -3.25 1.58
CA ILE A 263 -4.54 -4.44 1.68
C ILE A 263 -4.33 -5.17 3.02
N GLY A 264 -3.08 -5.31 3.47
CA GLY A 264 -2.76 -5.98 4.73
C GLY A 264 -2.93 -5.10 5.99
N VAL A 265 -3.22 -3.81 5.83
CA VAL A 265 -3.25 -2.79 6.91
C VAL A 265 -4.66 -2.25 7.14
N ASP A 266 -5.35 -1.80 6.09
CA ASP A 266 -6.66 -1.14 6.20
C ASP A 266 -7.73 -1.98 6.93
N PRO A 267 -7.77 -3.32 6.81
CA PRO A 267 -8.73 -4.11 7.58
C PRO A 267 -8.60 -3.92 9.10
N TYR A 268 -7.38 -3.67 9.61
CA TYR A 268 -7.15 -3.43 11.03
C TYR A 268 -7.74 -2.11 11.51
N TYR A 269 -7.87 -1.11 10.64
CA TYR A 269 -8.56 0.13 10.96
C TYR A 269 -10.03 -0.11 11.29
N LEU A 270 -10.72 -0.90 10.46
CA LEU A 270 -12.13 -1.21 10.66
C LEU A 270 -12.34 -2.12 11.87
N THR A 271 -11.46 -3.13 12.08
CA THR A 271 -11.56 -4.02 13.24
C THR A 271 -11.31 -3.28 14.54
N TYR A 272 -10.33 -2.37 14.58
CA TYR A 272 -10.05 -1.53 15.73
C TYR A 272 -11.27 -0.68 16.13
N ARG A 273 -11.91 0.00 15.16
CA ARG A 273 -13.11 0.79 15.43
C ARG A 273 -14.28 -0.06 15.90
N ALA A 274 -14.47 -1.23 15.29
CA ALA A 274 -15.52 -2.17 15.69
C ALA A 274 -15.34 -2.65 17.13
N GLU A 275 -14.12 -3.00 17.53
CA GLU A 275 -13.81 -3.44 18.89
C GLU A 275 -14.01 -2.32 19.92
N GLN A 276 -13.67 -1.07 19.59
CA GLN A 276 -13.99 0.09 20.44
C GLN A 276 -15.50 0.23 20.71
N MET A 277 -16.32 -0.18 19.74
CA MET A 277 -17.78 -0.15 19.85
C MET A 277 -18.35 -1.44 20.48
N GLY A 278 -17.51 -2.36 20.95
CA GLY A 278 -17.90 -3.62 21.57
C GLY A 278 -18.29 -4.72 20.57
N TYR A 279 -17.99 -4.57 19.27
CA TYR A 279 -18.24 -5.60 18.27
C TYR A 279 -16.93 -6.30 17.87
N HIS A 280 -16.88 -7.62 18.00
CA HIS A 280 -15.73 -8.42 17.57
C HIS A 280 -15.90 -8.89 16.10
N PRO A 281 -15.12 -8.37 15.13
CA PRO A 281 -15.32 -8.65 13.71
C PRO A 281 -14.73 -10.00 13.31
N GLN A 282 -15.50 -11.07 13.43
CA GLN A 282 -15.09 -12.47 13.25
C GLN A 282 -14.55 -12.74 11.84
N VAL A 283 -15.25 -12.33 10.78
CA VAL A 283 -14.92 -12.63 9.39
C VAL A 283 -13.61 -11.93 8.98
N ILE A 284 -13.47 -10.63 9.30
CA ILE A 284 -12.29 -9.85 8.93
C ILE A 284 -11.04 -10.41 9.64
N LEU A 285 -11.13 -10.67 10.94
CA LEU A 285 -10.01 -11.21 11.73
C LEU A 285 -9.65 -12.64 11.31
N ALA A 286 -10.62 -13.47 10.92
CA ALA A 286 -10.34 -14.80 10.38
C ALA A 286 -9.59 -14.72 9.06
N GLY A 287 -10.01 -13.85 8.12
CA GLY A 287 -9.33 -13.63 6.86
C GLY A 287 -7.91 -13.12 7.05
N ARG A 288 -7.72 -12.11 7.92
CA ARG A 288 -6.39 -11.61 8.26
C ARG A 288 -5.45 -12.69 8.79
N ARG A 289 -5.93 -13.55 9.68
CA ARG A 289 -5.15 -14.66 10.22
C ARG A 289 -4.72 -15.65 9.13
N ILE A 290 -5.60 -15.96 8.16
CA ILE A 290 -5.26 -16.83 7.03
C ILE A 290 -4.15 -16.18 6.20
N ASN A 291 -4.33 -14.92 5.78
CA ASN A 291 -3.36 -14.21 4.95
C ASN A 291 -2.01 -14.02 5.65
N ASP A 292 -2.01 -13.73 6.95
CA ASP A 292 -0.78 -13.57 7.73
C ASP A 292 0.01 -14.89 7.89
N GLN A 293 -0.65 -16.04 7.84
CA GLN A 293 0.00 -17.36 7.94
C GLN A 293 0.55 -17.89 6.61
N MET A 294 0.24 -17.27 5.47
CA MET A 294 0.63 -17.80 4.16
C MET A 294 2.14 -17.86 3.94
N GLY A 295 2.91 -16.90 4.47
CA GLY A 295 4.37 -16.94 4.37
C GLY A 295 4.97 -18.18 5.03
N ALA A 296 4.58 -18.46 6.26
CA ALA A 296 5.01 -19.67 6.98
C ALA A 296 4.51 -20.95 6.28
N HIS A 297 3.28 -20.95 5.77
CA HIS A 297 2.74 -22.09 5.03
C HIS A 297 3.56 -22.42 3.78
N VAL A 298 3.96 -21.41 3.00
CA VAL A 298 4.82 -21.56 1.81
C VAL A 298 6.16 -22.19 2.20
N ALA A 299 6.81 -21.72 3.25
CA ALA A 299 8.07 -22.29 3.73
C ALA A 299 7.91 -23.76 4.15
N GLN A 300 6.82 -24.08 4.86
CA GLN A 300 6.53 -25.46 5.27
C GLN A 300 6.22 -26.38 4.08
N MET A 301 5.55 -25.90 3.04
CA MET A 301 5.33 -26.66 1.80
C MET A 301 6.66 -26.97 1.12
N LEU A 302 7.56 -25.98 1.02
CA LEU A 302 8.89 -26.17 0.44
C LEU A 302 9.69 -27.22 1.22
N VAL A 303 9.75 -27.10 2.54
CA VAL A 303 10.45 -28.05 3.41
C VAL A 303 9.93 -29.47 3.22
N LYS A 304 8.60 -29.67 3.17
CA LYS A 304 7.98 -30.98 2.90
C LYS A 304 8.37 -31.53 1.53
N ALA A 305 8.40 -30.70 0.49
CA ALA A 305 8.78 -31.11 -0.85
C ALA A 305 10.29 -31.47 -0.94
N MET A 306 11.15 -30.74 -0.25
CA MET A 306 12.57 -31.08 -0.14
C MET A 306 12.75 -32.45 0.52
N LEU A 307 12.11 -32.68 1.66
CA LEU A 307 12.16 -33.96 2.37
C LEU A 307 11.64 -35.12 1.53
N SER A 308 10.58 -34.91 0.74
CA SER A 308 10.02 -35.95 -0.14
C SER A 308 10.96 -36.37 -1.29
N ARG A 309 12.00 -35.57 -1.53
CA ARG A 309 13.06 -35.79 -2.54
C ARG A 309 14.42 -36.17 -1.91
N ASP A 310 14.42 -36.50 -0.64
CA ASP A 310 15.64 -36.83 0.12
C ASP A 310 16.64 -35.66 0.18
N ILE A 311 16.16 -34.40 0.02
CA ILE A 311 16.97 -33.19 0.17
C ILE A 311 17.04 -32.83 1.67
N GLY A 312 18.27 -32.81 2.23
CA GLY A 312 18.49 -32.38 3.61
C GLY A 312 18.11 -30.92 3.80
N VAL A 313 17.29 -30.62 4.82
CA VAL A 313 16.79 -29.23 5.06
C VAL A 313 17.83 -28.40 5.80
N ARG A 314 18.42 -28.92 6.86
CA ARG A 314 19.41 -28.19 7.66
C ARG A 314 20.66 -27.93 6.85
N GLY A 315 21.03 -26.65 6.70
CA GLY A 315 22.16 -26.21 5.89
C GLY A 315 21.90 -26.29 4.38
N ALA A 316 20.65 -26.52 3.96
CA ALA A 316 20.27 -26.40 2.57
C ALA A 316 20.37 -24.94 2.13
N ARG A 317 20.77 -24.72 0.88
CA ARG A 317 20.82 -23.38 0.28
C ARG A 317 19.59 -23.15 -0.60
N VAL A 318 18.77 -22.17 -0.24
CA VAL A 318 17.52 -21.84 -0.95
C VAL A 318 17.62 -20.45 -1.56
N LEU A 319 17.26 -20.32 -2.82
CA LEU A 319 17.13 -19.04 -3.51
C LEU A 319 15.68 -18.56 -3.49
N VAL A 320 15.44 -17.35 -3.01
CA VAL A 320 14.15 -16.65 -3.10
C VAL A 320 14.24 -15.55 -4.15
N LEU A 321 13.41 -15.65 -5.18
CA LEU A 321 13.32 -14.72 -6.30
C LEU A 321 12.14 -13.75 -6.10
N GLY A 322 12.47 -12.48 -5.96
CA GLY A 322 11.53 -11.42 -5.62
C GLY A 322 11.32 -11.22 -4.12
N TYR A 323 11.39 -9.98 -3.66
CA TYR A 323 11.21 -9.60 -2.25
C TYR A 323 10.17 -8.48 -2.08
N THR A 324 9.82 -7.78 -3.14
CA THR A 324 8.79 -6.74 -3.12
C THR A 324 7.42 -7.31 -2.79
N PHE A 325 6.48 -6.46 -2.37
CA PHE A 325 5.12 -6.95 -2.03
C PHE A 325 4.26 -7.26 -3.27
N LYS A 326 4.62 -6.73 -4.44
CA LYS A 326 3.97 -7.01 -5.74
C LYS A 326 4.97 -6.92 -6.88
N GLU A 327 4.54 -7.37 -8.04
CA GLU A 327 5.33 -7.43 -9.26
C GLU A 327 5.70 -6.02 -9.78
N ASN A 328 6.92 -5.90 -10.33
CA ASN A 328 7.39 -4.76 -11.10
C ASN A 328 7.34 -3.42 -10.35
N CYS A 329 7.66 -3.42 -9.07
CA CYS A 329 7.82 -2.23 -8.26
C CYS A 329 8.92 -2.43 -7.21
N ALA A 330 9.52 -1.34 -6.73
CA ALA A 330 10.61 -1.37 -5.74
C ALA A 330 10.12 -1.31 -4.27
N ASP A 331 8.82 -1.46 -4.03
CA ASP A 331 8.23 -1.32 -2.70
C ASP A 331 8.29 -2.64 -1.91
N THR A 332 9.01 -2.61 -0.80
CA THR A 332 9.22 -3.74 0.10
C THR A 332 8.41 -3.68 1.40
N ARG A 333 7.56 -2.65 1.57
CA ARG A 333 6.81 -2.44 2.81
C ARG A 333 5.87 -3.60 3.10
N ASN A 334 5.93 -4.14 4.32
CA ASN A 334 5.11 -5.26 4.79
C ASN A 334 5.13 -6.48 3.85
N THR A 335 6.23 -6.72 3.13
CA THR A 335 6.33 -7.89 2.26
C THR A 335 6.20 -9.18 3.07
N LYS A 336 5.36 -10.10 2.61
CA LYS A 336 5.21 -11.43 3.20
C LYS A 336 6.30 -12.42 2.79
N VAL A 337 7.19 -12.02 1.88
CA VAL A 337 8.39 -12.78 1.57
C VAL A 337 9.35 -12.79 2.76
N ALA A 338 9.36 -11.73 3.56
CA ALA A 338 10.11 -11.70 4.83
C ALA A 338 9.70 -12.85 5.77
N ASP A 339 8.41 -13.17 5.83
CA ASP A 339 7.90 -14.27 6.67
C ASP A 339 8.40 -15.63 6.13
N ILE A 340 8.48 -15.80 4.79
CA ILE A 340 9.05 -17.02 4.17
C ILE A 340 10.52 -17.16 4.55
N VAL A 341 11.32 -16.11 4.38
CA VAL A 341 12.76 -16.12 4.70
C VAL A 341 12.98 -16.43 6.18
N SER A 342 12.21 -15.77 7.05
CA SER A 342 12.28 -15.98 8.51
C SER A 342 11.93 -17.41 8.91
N GLU A 343 10.88 -17.99 8.35
CA GLU A 343 10.45 -19.36 8.64
C GLU A 343 11.48 -20.37 8.13
N LEU A 344 12.03 -20.20 6.91
CA LEU A 344 13.10 -21.05 6.38
C LEU A 344 14.37 -20.98 7.25
N ALA A 345 14.74 -19.78 7.71
CA ALA A 345 15.88 -19.62 8.62
C ALA A 345 15.65 -20.35 9.95
N ALA A 346 14.42 -20.42 10.46
CA ALA A 346 14.06 -21.20 11.65
C ALA A 346 14.30 -22.71 11.46
N TYR A 347 14.22 -23.22 10.22
CA TYR A 347 14.62 -24.59 9.86
C TYR A 347 16.14 -24.74 9.64
N SER A 348 16.94 -23.70 9.90
CA SER A 348 18.38 -23.67 9.63
C SER A 348 18.71 -23.84 8.14
N VAL A 349 17.91 -23.22 7.28
CA VAL A 349 18.15 -23.10 5.84
C VAL A 349 18.92 -21.81 5.59
N ASP A 350 19.92 -21.85 4.71
CA ASP A 350 20.65 -20.68 4.23
C ASP A 350 19.88 -20.09 3.05
N VAL A 351 19.35 -18.87 3.22
CA VAL A 351 18.47 -18.23 2.23
C VAL A 351 19.18 -17.07 1.55
N ASP A 352 19.37 -17.19 0.24
CA ASP A 352 19.78 -16.08 -0.63
C ASP A 352 18.52 -15.41 -1.23
N VAL A 353 18.50 -14.09 -1.28
CA VAL A 353 17.39 -13.32 -1.84
C VAL A 353 17.89 -12.49 -3.01
N TYR A 354 17.23 -12.64 -4.15
CA TYR A 354 17.49 -11.84 -5.35
C TYR A 354 16.21 -11.10 -5.78
N ASP A 355 16.32 -9.79 -5.92
CA ASP A 355 15.25 -8.96 -6.44
C ASP A 355 15.83 -7.88 -7.37
N PRO A 356 15.46 -7.87 -8.66
CA PRO A 356 16.02 -6.92 -9.63
C PRO A 356 15.56 -5.48 -9.41
N TRP A 357 14.47 -5.27 -8.63
CA TRP A 357 13.87 -3.96 -8.35
C TRP A 357 14.41 -3.31 -7.06
N VAL A 358 14.99 -4.11 -6.15
CA VAL A 358 15.43 -3.61 -4.82
C VAL A 358 16.95 -3.50 -4.73
N GLY A 359 17.69 -4.45 -5.33
CA GLY A 359 19.14 -4.56 -5.25
C GLY A 359 19.63 -5.14 -3.92
N ALA A 360 20.77 -5.85 -3.99
CA ALA A 360 21.33 -6.61 -2.87
C ALA A 360 21.71 -5.72 -1.68
N GLY A 361 22.26 -4.54 -1.94
CA GLY A 361 22.68 -3.61 -0.88
C GLY A 361 21.52 -3.19 0.02
N ARG A 362 20.37 -2.85 -0.56
CA ARG A 362 19.16 -2.46 0.17
C ARG A 362 18.54 -3.64 0.91
N LEU A 363 18.47 -4.82 0.28
CA LEU A 363 18.00 -6.05 0.91
C LEU A 363 18.80 -6.37 2.18
N THR A 364 20.13 -6.25 2.13
CA THR A 364 20.99 -6.56 3.26
C THR A 364 20.90 -5.48 4.36
N SER A 365 20.93 -4.20 4.01
CA SER A 365 20.98 -3.11 4.99
C SER A 365 19.66 -2.84 5.67
N GLU A 366 18.56 -2.83 4.91
CA GLU A 366 17.23 -2.47 5.43
C GLU A 366 16.46 -3.67 5.96
N HIS A 367 16.57 -4.84 5.29
CA HIS A 367 15.75 -6.01 5.59
C HIS A 367 16.49 -7.13 6.31
N ARG A 368 17.81 -7.02 6.46
CA ARG A 368 18.67 -8.02 7.14
C ARG A 368 18.55 -9.43 6.56
N VAL A 369 18.28 -9.52 5.26
CA VAL A 369 18.32 -10.77 4.50
C VAL A 369 19.62 -10.86 3.70
N ASN A 370 20.06 -12.05 3.31
CA ASN A 370 21.25 -12.21 2.47
C ASN A 370 20.89 -11.84 1.01
N GLY A 371 20.92 -10.54 0.71
CA GLY A 371 20.70 -10.03 -0.64
C GLY A 371 21.90 -10.32 -1.55
N ILE A 372 21.64 -10.82 -2.76
CA ILE A 372 22.68 -11.12 -3.75
C ILE A 372 22.45 -10.32 -5.04
N GLU A 373 23.54 -9.94 -5.72
CA GLU A 373 23.48 -9.19 -6.99
C GLU A 373 23.12 -10.07 -8.18
N THR A 374 23.56 -11.33 -8.16
CA THR A 374 23.31 -12.29 -9.25
C THR A 374 23.23 -13.70 -8.69
N PRO A 375 22.18 -14.47 -9.00
CA PRO A 375 22.08 -15.86 -8.61
C PRO A 375 23.15 -16.72 -9.28
N GLU A 376 23.76 -17.61 -8.52
CA GLU A 376 24.73 -18.59 -9.03
C GLU A 376 23.99 -19.84 -9.55
N GLY A 377 24.35 -20.34 -10.72
CA GLY A 377 23.70 -21.50 -11.32
C GLY A 377 24.14 -22.84 -10.68
N GLY A 378 23.20 -23.76 -10.51
CA GLY A 378 23.47 -25.15 -10.11
C GLY A 378 23.83 -25.37 -8.64
N VAL A 379 23.61 -24.40 -7.76
CA VAL A 379 24.07 -24.49 -6.35
C VAL A 379 22.94 -24.54 -5.31
N TYR A 380 21.72 -24.26 -5.69
CA TYR A 380 20.59 -24.20 -4.75
C TYR A 380 19.87 -25.55 -4.63
N ASP A 381 19.49 -25.90 -3.43
CA ASP A 381 18.68 -27.09 -3.12
C ASP A 381 17.20 -26.87 -3.44
N ALA A 382 16.77 -25.60 -3.44
CA ALA A 382 15.46 -25.19 -3.93
C ALA A 382 15.50 -23.74 -4.45
N VAL A 383 14.57 -23.42 -5.37
CA VAL A 383 14.33 -22.07 -5.91
C VAL A 383 12.86 -21.73 -5.72
N VAL A 384 12.60 -20.58 -5.11
CA VAL A 384 11.24 -20.07 -4.84
C VAL A 384 11.01 -18.80 -5.64
N VAL A 385 10.04 -18.80 -6.53
CA VAL A 385 9.57 -17.60 -7.22
C VAL A 385 8.48 -16.99 -6.37
N ALA A 386 8.86 -16.05 -5.51
CA ALA A 386 7.96 -15.43 -4.53
C ALA A 386 7.17 -14.27 -5.15
N VAL A 387 7.78 -13.50 -6.06
CA VAL A 387 7.15 -12.40 -6.79
C VAL A 387 7.39 -12.60 -8.29
N GLY A 388 6.32 -12.44 -9.08
CA GLY A 388 6.35 -12.70 -10.52
C GLY A 388 6.83 -11.49 -11.34
N HIS A 389 8.05 -10.97 -11.08
CA HIS A 389 8.63 -9.89 -11.88
C HIS A 389 8.78 -10.29 -13.34
N LYS A 390 8.66 -9.33 -14.25
CA LYS A 390 8.77 -9.55 -15.69
C LYS A 390 10.09 -10.23 -16.07
N GLU A 391 11.20 -9.92 -15.38
CA GLU A 391 12.50 -10.53 -15.60
C GLU A 391 12.47 -12.03 -15.36
N PHE A 392 11.77 -12.51 -14.35
CA PHE A 392 11.62 -13.96 -14.07
C PHE A 392 10.68 -14.63 -15.06
N VAL A 393 9.62 -13.94 -15.49
CA VAL A 393 8.71 -14.44 -16.54
C VAL A 393 9.47 -14.61 -17.86
N GLU A 394 10.31 -13.63 -18.24
CA GLU A 394 11.13 -13.63 -19.46
C GLU A 394 12.24 -14.70 -19.41
N MET A 395 12.84 -14.95 -18.24
CA MET A 395 13.81 -16.02 -18.07
C MET A 395 13.20 -17.41 -18.33
N GLY A 396 11.96 -17.60 -17.94
CA GLY A 396 11.24 -18.86 -18.08
C GLY A 396 11.62 -19.92 -17.04
N SER A 397 10.77 -20.91 -16.88
CA SER A 397 10.90 -21.94 -15.84
C SER A 397 12.19 -22.78 -15.95
N ASP A 398 12.64 -23.08 -17.17
CA ASP A 398 13.83 -23.91 -17.37
C ASP A 398 15.12 -23.19 -16.92
N ALA A 399 15.24 -21.89 -17.22
CA ALA A 399 16.39 -21.11 -16.78
C ALA A 399 16.42 -20.98 -15.24
N LEU A 400 15.26 -20.74 -14.63
CA LEU A 400 15.15 -20.67 -13.16
C LEU A 400 15.42 -22.02 -12.50
N ARG A 401 14.99 -23.12 -13.09
CA ARG A 401 15.29 -24.49 -12.62
C ARG A 401 16.80 -24.77 -12.65
N ASN A 402 17.52 -24.26 -13.66
CA ASN A 402 18.96 -24.42 -13.78
C ASN A 402 19.78 -23.64 -12.73
N LEU A 403 19.19 -22.76 -11.97
CA LEU A 403 19.81 -22.16 -10.78
C LEU A 403 19.94 -23.19 -9.65
N GLY A 404 19.03 -24.17 -9.59
CA GLY A 404 19.07 -25.29 -8.66
C GLY A 404 20.02 -26.40 -9.06
N LYS A 405 20.43 -27.20 -8.07
CA LYS A 405 21.11 -28.48 -8.25
C LYS A 405 20.21 -29.45 -9.02
N SER A 406 20.81 -30.54 -9.55
CA SER A 406 20.00 -31.64 -10.12
C SER A 406 19.02 -32.16 -9.05
N GLY A 407 17.71 -32.18 -9.37
CA GLY A 407 16.65 -32.59 -8.44
C GLY A 407 16.16 -31.52 -7.48
N ALA A 408 16.68 -30.28 -7.54
CA ALA A 408 16.18 -29.16 -6.73
C ALA A 408 14.70 -28.92 -6.94
N VAL A 409 14.03 -28.39 -5.90
CA VAL A 409 12.61 -28.02 -5.96
C VAL A 409 12.47 -26.63 -6.58
N LEU A 410 11.63 -26.49 -7.60
CA LEU A 410 11.18 -25.18 -8.10
C LEU A 410 9.76 -24.91 -7.61
N PHE A 411 9.60 -23.90 -6.76
CA PHE A 411 8.31 -23.47 -6.22
C PHE A 411 7.89 -22.14 -6.84
N ASP A 412 6.84 -22.15 -7.61
CA ASP A 412 6.25 -20.97 -8.23
C ASP A 412 4.99 -20.57 -7.44
N ILE A 413 5.13 -19.64 -6.48
CA ILE A 413 4.03 -19.23 -5.60
C ILE A 413 2.86 -18.63 -6.38
N LYS A 414 3.16 -17.88 -7.44
CA LYS A 414 2.15 -17.15 -8.23
C LYS A 414 1.57 -17.97 -9.39
N GLY A 415 2.16 -19.12 -9.70
CA GLY A 415 1.76 -19.97 -10.82
C GLY A 415 1.99 -19.33 -12.20
N ILE A 416 3.05 -18.50 -12.34
CA ILE A 416 3.36 -17.78 -13.59
C ILE A 416 3.81 -18.70 -14.73
N PHE A 417 4.31 -19.92 -14.43
CA PHE A 417 4.81 -20.88 -15.42
C PHE A 417 3.83 -22.00 -15.75
N GLY A 418 2.63 -21.96 -15.22
CA GLY A 418 1.67 -23.05 -15.41
C GLY A 418 2.04 -24.33 -14.65
N LYS A 419 1.24 -25.39 -14.81
CA LYS A 419 1.36 -26.63 -14.02
C LYS A 419 2.65 -27.40 -14.28
N SER A 420 3.11 -27.46 -15.51
CA SER A 420 4.30 -28.23 -15.90
C SER A 420 5.62 -27.48 -15.68
N GLY A 421 5.56 -26.16 -15.43
CA GLY A 421 6.75 -25.33 -15.31
C GLY A 421 7.41 -25.37 -13.93
N SER A 422 6.69 -25.80 -12.89
CA SER A 422 7.19 -25.86 -11.50
C SER A 422 6.81 -27.16 -10.82
N ASP A 423 7.48 -27.45 -9.69
CA ASP A 423 7.18 -28.63 -8.88
C ASP A 423 6.08 -28.37 -7.86
N LEU A 424 5.98 -27.13 -7.41
CA LEU A 424 4.97 -26.63 -6.48
C LEU A 424 4.40 -25.30 -6.94
N ARG A 425 3.12 -25.08 -6.63
CA ARG A 425 2.44 -23.79 -6.71
C ARG A 425 1.30 -23.71 -5.65
N LEU A 426 0.82 -22.51 -5.32
CA LEU A 426 -0.32 -22.35 -4.38
C LEU A 426 -1.66 -22.71 -5.03
#